data_215da913903fba3ff8b5c2de353bd211
#
_entry.id   215da913903fba3ff8b5c2de353bd211
#
_cell.length_a   1.000
_cell.length_b   1.000
_cell.length_c   1.000
_cell.angle_alpha   90.00
_cell.angle_beta   90.00
_cell.angle_gamma   90.00
#
_symmetry.space_group_name_H-M   'P 1'
#
loop_
_entity.id
_entity.type
_entity.pdbx_description
1 polymer ?
#
loop_
_entity_poly.entity_id
_entity_poly.type
_entity_poly.pdbx_seq_one_letter_code
_entity_poly.pdbx_strand_id
1 'polypeptide(L)'
;MTEQMTFKGSLKGHNGWVTQIATTPIFPDMLLSSSRDKTIIMWHLTREEGSYGVPKRRMQGHSHFVSDVEVSSDGQYALSGSWDATLRLWDLASGNTVRRFVGHTKDVLSVSFSPDNRQILSAARDRTIKLWNTVGVCKFTIQENCHTEWVSCVRFSPLPQTPVIVSAGWDKLVKVNEKL
;
A
#
# COMPACT_ATOMS: atom_id res chain seq x y z
N MET A 1 -26.09 26.10 -3.33
CA MET A 1 -24.77 26.37 -3.97
C MET A 1 -24.35 25.08 -4.64
N THR A 2 -24.19 25.09 -5.95
CA THR A 2 -23.66 23.92 -6.69
C THR A 2 -22.15 23.91 -6.53
N GLU A 3 -21.62 22.86 -5.88
CA GLU A 3 -20.17 22.62 -5.82
C GLU A 3 -19.63 22.42 -7.23
N GLN A 4 -18.62 23.19 -7.63
CA GLN A 4 -17.94 23.01 -8.90
C GLN A 4 -16.52 22.48 -8.64
N MET A 5 -16.21 21.34 -9.29
CA MET A 5 -14.84 20.82 -9.33
C MET A 5 -14.08 21.43 -10.50
N THR A 6 -12.89 21.96 -10.24
CA THR A 6 -11.99 22.49 -11.27
C THR A 6 -10.72 21.66 -11.31
N PHE A 7 -10.30 21.27 -12.51
CA PHE A 7 -9.01 20.62 -12.73
C PHE A 7 -7.87 21.60 -12.42
N LYS A 8 -6.92 21.22 -11.56
CA LYS A 8 -5.80 22.06 -11.11
C LYS A 8 -4.47 21.71 -11.74
N GLY A 9 -4.25 20.46 -12.13
CA GLY A 9 -3.01 20.06 -12.76
C GLY A 9 -2.75 18.56 -12.78
N SER A 10 -1.67 18.18 -13.46
CA SER A 10 -1.20 16.80 -13.53
C SER A 10 0.20 16.68 -12.96
N LEU A 11 0.42 15.64 -12.14
CA LEU A 11 1.75 15.29 -11.62
C LEU A 11 2.43 14.33 -12.61
N LYS A 12 3.49 14.79 -13.27
CA LYS A 12 4.22 14.02 -14.27
C LYS A 12 5.55 13.53 -13.70
N GLY A 13 5.84 12.22 -13.85
CA GLY A 13 7.09 11.64 -13.33
C GLY A 13 7.20 10.13 -13.47
N HIS A 14 6.09 9.39 -13.49
CA HIS A 14 6.11 7.96 -13.76
C HIS A 14 6.29 7.65 -15.25
N ASN A 15 7.00 6.54 -15.54
CA ASN A 15 7.18 5.99 -16.87
C ASN A 15 6.30 4.78 -17.16
N GLY A 16 5.35 4.49 -16.29
CA GLY A 16 4.39 3.38 -16.41
C GLY A 16 3.06 3.74 -15.78
N TRP A 17 2.09 2.84 -15.90
CA TRP A 17 0.77 3.07 -15.35
C TRP A 17 0.85 3.24 -13.83
N VAL A 18 0.22 4.28 -13.33
CA VAL A 18 0.03 4.49 -11.89
C VAL A 18 -1.01 3.50 -11.40
N THR A 19 -0.68 2.77 -10.36
CA THR A 19 -1.49 1.67 -9.82
C THR A 19 -2.27 2.06 -8.58
N GLN A 20 -1.69 2.91 -7.75
CA GLN A 20 -2.32 3.35 -6.49
C GLN A 20 -1.78 4.72 -6.09
N ILE A 21 -2.57 5.43 -5.29
CA ILE A 21 -2.17 6.65 -4.58
C ILE A 21 -2.44 6.49 -3.08
N ALA A 22 -1.61 7.10 -2.24
CA ALA A 22 -1.80 7.12 -0.79
C ALA A 22 -1.56 8.53 -0.26
N THR A 23 -2.40 8.94 0.67
CA THR A 23 -2.36 10.24 1.34
C THR A 23 -2.39 10.04 2.86
N THR A 24 -2.03 11.05 3.60
CA THR A 24 -2.11 11.07 5.06
C THR A 24 -2.60 12.43 5.55
N PRO A 25 -3.46 12.47 6.57
CA PRO A 25 -3.90 13.74 7.14
C PRO A 25 -2.79 14.48 7.90
N ILE A 26 -1.73 13.76 8.33
CA ILE A 26 -0.59 14.36 9.06
C ILE A 26 0.20 15.30 8.15
N PHE A 27 0.36 14.94 6.88
CA PHE A 27 1.05 15.74 5.87
C PHE A 27 0.14 15.96 4.66
N PRO A 28 -0.78 16.96 4.73
CA PRO A 28 -1.83 17.15 3.71
C PRO A 28 -1.28 17.54 2.32
N ASP A 29 -0.04 18.01 2.26
CA ASP A 29 0.64 18.33 1.00
C ASP A 29 1.56 17.21 0.50
N MET A 30 1.57 16.05 1.16
CA MET A 30 2.30 14.86 0.74
C MET A 30 1.33 13.83 0.15
N LEU A 31 1.71 13.26 -0.98
CA LEU A 31 1.08 12.06 -1.49
C LEU A 31 2.13 11.10 -2.06
N LEU A 32 1.81 9.82 -2.05
CA LEU A 32 2.58 8.77 -2.71
C LEU A 32 1.81 8.25 -3.91
N SER A 33 2.53 7.85 -4.93
CA SER A 33 1.99 7.07 -6.04
C SER A 33 2.88 5.88 -6.35
N SER A 34 2.27 4.73 -6.57
CA SER A 34 2.95 3.52 -7.04
C SER A 34 2.68 3.30 -8.53
N SER A 35 3.58 2.58 -9.21
CA SER A 35 3.48 2.41 -10.66
C SER A 35 4.03 1.07 -11.16
N ARG A 36 3.58 0.71 -12.36
CA ARG A 36 4.16 -0.38 -13.16
C ARG A 36 5.57 -0.09 -13.65
N ASP A 37 6.09 1.13 -13.48
CA ASP A 37 7.51 1.42 -13.70
C ASP A 37 8.43 0.90 -12.58
N LYS A 38 7.88 0.13 -11.62
CA LYS A 38 8.56 -0.49 -10.46
C LYS A 38 8.99 0.51 -9.38
N THR A 39 8.48 1.73 -9.44
CA THR A 39 8.84 2.80 -8.51
C THR A 39 7.64 3.33 -7.73
N ILE A 40 7.95 3.98 -6.62
CA ILE A 40 7.01 4.80 -5.87
C ILE A 40 7.56 6.22 -5.90
N ILE A 41 6.71 7.21 -6.15
CA ILE A 41 7.09 8.62 -6.08
C ILE A 41 6.38 9.28 -4.91
N MET A 42 7.14 9.97 -4.10
CA MET A 42 6.64 10.90 -3.10
C MET A 42 6.57 12.28 -3.73
N TRP A 43 5.41 12.88 -3.69
CA TRP A 43 5.12 14.21 -4.23
C TRP A 43 4.90 15.21 -3.10
N HIS A 44 5.22 16.45 -3.37
CA HIS A 44 4.83 17.60 -2.57
C HIS A 44 3.92 18.50 -3.38
N LEU A 45 2.71 18.74 -2.86
CA LEU A 45 1.74 19.64 -3.48
C LEU A 45 2.13 21.09 -3.18
N THR A 46 2.45 21.84 -4.21
CA THR A 46 2.78 23.27 -4.09
C THR A 46 1.54 24.16 -4.17
N ARG A 47 0.47 23.63 -4.81
CA ARG A 47 -0.80 24.33 -5.08
C ARG A 47 -0.65 25.57 -5.96
N GLU A 48 0.48 25.72 -6.66
CA GLU A 48 0.75 26.80 -7.57
C GLU A 48 0.14 26.52 -8.97
N GLU A 49 -0.35 27.55 -9.64
CA GLU A 49 -0.84 27.43 -11.01
C GLU A 49 0.28 27.00 -11.95
N GLY A 50 0.02 25.95 -12.76
CA GLY A 50 0.99 25.39 -13.70
C GLY A 50 1.95 24.34 -13.14
N SER A 51 2.16 24.30 -11.81
CA SER A 51 2.99 23.30 -11.14
C SER A 51 2.36 22.87 -9.81
N TYR A 52 1.22 22.20 -9.87
CA TYR A 52 0.42 21.88 -8.69
C TYR A 52 1.13 20.95 -7.70
N GLY A 53 2.19 20.26 -8.12
CA GLY A 53 3.03 19.44 -7.24
C GLY A 53 4.31 18.99 -7.95
N VAL A 54 5.32 18.77 -7.14
CA VAL A 54 6.67 18.38 -7.60
C VAL A 54 7.07 17.03 -7.01
N PRO A 55 7.81 16.19 -7.77
CA PRO A 55 8.35 14.96 -7.22
C PRO A 55 9.49 15.30 -6.23
N LYS A 56 9.34 14.87 -4.99
CA LYS A 56 10.36 15.06 -3.95
C LYS A 56 11.33 13.89 -3.90
N ARG A 57 10.81 12.67 -4.08
CA ARG A 57 11.62 11.47 -3.93
C ARG A 57 11.07 10.33 -4.78
N ARG A 58 11.98 9.59 -5.40
CA ARG A 58 11.65 8.35 -6.12
C ARG A 58 12.27 7.18 -5.37
N MET A 59 11.44 6.26 -4.90
CA MET A 59 11.85 5.05 -4.20
C MET A 59 11.95 3.90 -5.19
N GLN A 60 13.12 3.28 -5.23
CA GLN A 60 13.45 2.19 -6.15
C GLN A 60 13.92 0.97 -5.37
N GLY A 61 13.58 -0.23 -5.85
CA GLY A 61 14.01 -1.48 -5.21
C GLY A 61 13.18 -2.68 -5.61
N HIS A 62 11.90 -2.50 -5.94
CA HIS A 62 11.10 -3.57 -6.49
C HIS A 62 11.60 -3.97 -7.89
N SER A 63 11.59 -5.28 -8.17
CA SER A 63 12.03 -5.84 -9.46
C SER A 63 10.88 -5.99 -10.47
N HIS A 64 9.63 -5.82 -10.03
CA HIS A 64 8.43 -5.88 -10.86
C HIS A 64 7.46 -4.75 -10.49
N PHE A 65 6.29 -4.69 -11.16
CA PHE A 65 5.25 -3.69 -10.95
C PHE A 65 4.92 -3.52 -9.48
N VAL A 66 4.82 -2.29 -9.00
CA VAL A 66 4.28 -1.99 -7.68
C VAL A 66 2.76 -1.91 -7.82
N SER A 67 2.04 -2.76 -7.08
CA SER A 67 0.59 -2.90 -7.18
C SER A 67 -0.17 -2.00 -6.20
N ASP A 68 0.39 -1.81 -5.01
CA ASP A 68 -0.27 -1.08 -3.93
C ASP A 68 0.75 -0.32 -3.08
N VAL A 69 0.33 0.78 -2.48
CA VAL A 69 1.13 1.60 -1.56
C VAL A 69 0.23 2.19 -0.48
N GLU A 70 0.70 2.19 0.77
CA GLU A 70 0.04 2.80 1.91
C GLU A 70 1.04 3.60 2.74
N VAL A 71 0.56 4.66 3.39
CA VAL A 71 1.36 5.48 4.32
C VAL A 71 1.00 5.07 5.75
N SER A 72 2.00 4.96 6.63
CA SER A 72 1.79 4.73 8.05
C SER A 72 1.01 5.87 8.70
N SER A 73 0.31 5.59 9.79
CA SER A 73 -0.55 6.58 10.46
C SER A 73 0.23 7.79 11.00
N ASP A 74 1.54 7.63 11.27
CA ASP A 74 2.45 8.70 11.68
C ASP A 74 3.09 9.46 10.50
N GLY A 75 2.84 9.00 9.26
CA GLY A 75 3.37 9.62 8.06
C GLY A 75 4.88 9.46 7.85
N GLN A 76 5.56 8.58 8.60
CA GLN A 76 7.01 8.40 8.51
C GLN A 76 7.43 7.29 7.57
N TYR A 77 6.57 6.30 7.37
CA TYR A 77 6.87 5.12 6.55
C TYR A 77 5.84 4.93 5.45
N ALA A 78 6.29 4.30 4.37
CA ALA A 78 5.42 3.73 3.35
C ALA A 78 5.56 2.22 3.30
N LEU A 79 4.47 1.54 2.99
CA LEU A 79 4.42 0.12 2.74
C LEU A 79 4.00 -0.10 1.29
N SER A 80 4.69 -0.98 0.58
CA SER A 80 4.33 -1.34 -0.79
C SER A 80 4.28 -2.83 -1.02
N GLY A 81 3.38 -3.25 -1.89
CA GLY A 81 3.29 -4.59 -2.43
C GLY A 81 3.64 -4.61 -3.92
N SER A 82 4.25 -5.70 -4.38
CA SER A 82 4.70 -5.81 -5.76
C SER A 82 4.47 -7.19 -6.37
N TRP A 83 4.41 -7.22 -7.68
CA TRP A 83 4.38 -8.44 -8.49
C TRP A 83 5.70 -9.22 -8.43
N ASP A 84 6.74 -8.69 -7.75
CA ASP A 84 7.93 -9.46 -7.40
C ASP A 84 7.73 -10.41 -6.20
N ALA A 85 6.47 -10.60 -5.76
CA ALA A 85 6.03 -11.42 -4.63
C ALA A 85 6.55 -10.93 -3.26
N THR A 86 7.00 -9.68 -3.18
CA THR A 86 7.51 -9.09 -1.93
C THR A 86 6.76 -7.83 -1.53
N LEU A 87 6.86 -7.51 -0.23
CA LEU A 87 6.53 -6.19 0.27
C LEU A 87 7.83 -5.46 0.65
N ARG A 88 7.74 -4.13 0.70
CA ARG A 88 8.81 -3.28 1.22
C ARG A 88 8.25 -2.22 2.15
N LEU A 89 8.95 -2.01 3.25
CA LEU A 89 8.79 -0.88 4.14
C LEU A 89 9.86 0.15 3.80
N TRP A 90 9.46 1.38 3.60
CA TRP A 90 10.31 2.49 3.19
C TRP A 90 10.30 3.57 4.26
N ASP A 91 11.46 4.12 4.57
CA ASP A 91 11.58 5.36 5.33
C ASP A 91 11.37 6.54 4.37
N LEU A 92 10.35 7.34 4.60
CA LEU A 92 10.00 8.47 3.74
C LEU A 92 10.99 9.63 3.84
N ALA A 93 11.71 9.76 4.97
CA ALA A 93 12.72 10.78 5.14
C ALA A 93 13.97 10.53 4.27
N SER A 94 14.43 9.28 4.18
CA SER A 94 15.59 8.89 3.36
C SER A 94 15.23 8.37 1.97
N GLY A 95 14.03 7.79 1.81
CA GLY A 95 13.59 7.08 0.61
C GLY A 95 14.15 5.67 0.47
N ASN A 96 14.83 5.17 1.49
CA ASN A 96 15.45 3.86 1.48
C ASN A 96 14.51 2.77 1.97
N THR A 97 14.72 1.54 1.49
CA THR A 97 14.06 0.36 2.03
C THR A 97 14.60 0.07 3.43
N VAL A 98 13.74 0.09 4.44
CA VAL A 98 14.04 -0.32 5.81
C VAL A 98 13.92 -1.83 5.95
N ARG A 99 12.90 -2.43 5.33
CA ARG A 99 12.64 -3.86 5.42
C ARG A 99 12.02 -4.40 4.14
N ARG A 100 12.41 -5.62 3.78
CA ARG A 100 11.79 -6.42 2.73
C ARG A 100 11.12 -7.63 3.37
N PHE A 101 9.88 -7.95 2.93
CA PHE A 101 9.10 -9.07 3.41
C PHE A 101 9.03 -10.11 2.29
N VAL A 102 9.46 -11.32 2.58
CA VAL A 102 9.52 -12.43 1.63
C VAL A 102 8.73 -13.60 2.19
N GLY A 103 7.84 -14.19 1.38
CA GLY A 103 7.04 -15.33 1.81
C GLY A 103 5.80 -15.59 0.97
N HIS A 104 5.32 -14.61 0.18
CA HIS A 104 4.36 -14.90 -0.89
C HIS A 104 5.04 -15.62 -2.04
N THR A 105 4.29 -16.50 -2.71
CA THR A 105 4.78 -17.31 -3.85
C THR A 105 4.37 -16.74 -5.20
N LYS A 106 3.47 -15.74 -5.19
CA LYS A 106 3.00 -15.02 -6.38
C LYS A 106 2.83 -13.53 -6.05
N ASP A 107 2.45 -12.76 -7.06
CA ASP A 107 2.30 -11.32 -7.04
C ASP A 107 1.48 -10.84 -5.83
N VAL A 108 2.03 -9.92 -5.06
CA VAL A 108 1.31 -9.21 -4.01
C VAL A 108 0.43 -8.15 -4.68
N LEU A 109 -0.85 -8.12 -4.34
CA LEU A 109 -1.84 -7.23 -4.95
C LEU A 109 -2.26 -6.09 -4.03
N SER A 110 -2.30 -6.33 -2.71
CA SER A 110 -2.72 -5.33 -1.74
C SER A 110 -1.97 -5.46 -0.43
N VAL A 111 -1.76 -4.33 0.23
CA VAL A 111 -1.09 -4.23 1.54
C VAL A 111 -1.88 -3.31 2.45
N SER A 112 -1.74 -3.48 3.77
CA SER A 112 -2.35 -2.58 4.75
C SER A 112 -1.57 -2.56 6.06
N PHE A 113 -1.47 -1.37 6.67
CA PHE A 113 -1.02 -1.22 8.05
C PHE A 113 -2.15 -1.45 9.04
N SER A 114 -1.83 -2.00 10.20
CA SER A 114 -2.74 -1.92 11.35
C SER A 114 -2.84 -0.47 11.85
N PRO A 115 -3.97 -0.10 12.50
CA PRO A 115 -4.15 1.26 13.02
C PRO A 115 -3.05 1.74 13.96
N ASP A 116 -2.38 0.81 14.66
CA ASP A 116 -1.26 1.07 15.58
C ASP A 116 0.13 0.98 14.91
N ASN A 117 0.19 0.78 13.59
CA ASN A 117 1.41 0.59 12.78
C ASN A 117 2.30 -0.60 13.20
N ARG A 118 1.83 -1.50 14.09
CA ARG A 118 2.64 -2.63 14.58
C ARG A 118 2.56 -3.87 13.72
N GLN A 119 1.52 -3.97 12.91
CA GLN A 119 1.25 -5.12 12.07
C GLN A 119 1.01 -4.68 10.62
N ILE A 120 1.27 -5.61 9.72
CA ILE A 120 1.13 -5.44 8.29
C ILE A 120 0.33 -6.61 7.74
N LEU A 121 -0.61 -6.33 6.86
CA LEU A 121 -1.31 -7.32 6.05
C LEU A 121 -0.83 -7.27 4.62
N SER A 122 -0.83 -8.42 3.99
CA SER A 122 -0.65 -8.54 2.54
C SER A 122 -1.58 -9.59 1.95
N ALA A 123 -2.05 -9.33 0.75
CA ALA A 123 -2.88 -10.21 -0.03
C ALA A 123 -2.27 -10.42 -1.41
N ALA A 124 -2.34 -11.64 -1.95
CA ALA A 124 -1.62 -11.99 -3.16
C ALA A 124 -2.40 -12.92 -4.10
N ARG A 125 -1.84 -13.08 -5.31
CA ARG A 125 -2.30 -14.06 -6.31
C ARG A 125 -2.09 -15.51 -5.89
N ASP A 126 -1.31 -15.78 -4.84
CA ASP A 126 -1.18 -17.11 -4.24
C ASP A 126 -2.41 -17.51 -3.40
N ARG A 127 -3.45 -16.68 -3.39
CA ARG A 127 -4.72 -16.88 -2.68
C ARG A 127 -4.60 -16.77 -1.16
N THR A 128 -3.46 -16.36 -0.65
CA THR A 128 -3.20 -16.22 0.78
C THR A 128 -3.22 -14.77 1.24
N ILE A 129 -3.55 -14.60 2.50
CA ILE A 129 -3.38 -13.36 3.25
C ILE A 129 -2.34 -13.66 4.32
N LYS A 130 -1.36 -12.78 4.47
CA LYS A 130 -0.31 -12.92 5.47
C LYS A 130 -0.31 -11.74 6.42
N LEU A 131 -0.12 -12.04 7.70
CA LEU A 131 0.08 -11.08 8.76
C LEU A 131 1.55 -11.07 9.15
N TRP A 132 2.14 -9.88 9.16
CA TRP A 132 3.55 -9.66 9.46
C TRP A 132 3.71 -8.71 10.64
N ASN A 133 4.83 -8.80 11.33
CA ASN A 133 5.32 -7.70 12.16
C ASN A 133 6.21 -6.76 11.32
N THR A 134 6.47 -5.57 11.83
CA THR A 134 7.25 -4.54 11.14
C THR A 134 8.75 -4.89 10.97
N VAL A 135 9.24 -5.91 11.71
CA VAL A 135 10.62 -6.39 11.57
C VAL A 135 10.78 -7.46 10.47
N GLY A 136 9.71 -7.81 9.75
CA GLY A 136 9.76 -8.68 8.58
C GLY A 136 9.39 -10.14 8.80
N VAL A 137 8.93 -10.51 10.00
CA VAL A 137 8.53 -11.89 10.31
C VAL A 137 7.06 -12.10 9.98
N CYS A 138 6.77 -13.13 9.17
CA CYS A 138 5.40 -13.60 8.95
C CYS A 138 4.90 -14.27 10.23
N LYS A 139 3.90 -13.67 10.86
CA LYS A 139 3.28 -14.17 12.09
C LYS A 139 2.20 -15.19 11.81
N PHE A 140 1.45 -14.98 10.76
CA PHE A 140 0.34 -15.84 10.41
C PHE A 140 0.07 -15.82 8.90
N THR A 141 -0.38 -16.96 8.39
CA THR A 141 -0.93 -17.09 7.04
C THR A 141 -2.34 -17.64 7.19
N ILE A 142 -3.34 -16.92 6.67
CA ILE A 142 -4.72 -17.39 6.70
C ILE A 142 -4.82 -18.56 5.70
N GLN A 143 -5.03 -19.76 6.23
CA GLN A 143 -5.17 -21.00 5.48
C GLN A 143 -6.57 -21.58 5.57
N GLU A 144 -7.21 -21.45 6.72
CA GLU A 144 -8.58 -21.89 6.94
C GLU A 144 -9.54 -20.88 6.32
N ASN A 145 -10.53 -21.37 5.60
CA ASN A 145 -11.49 -20.53 4.87
C ASN A 145 -10.83 -19.47 3.97
N CYS A 146 -9.65 -19.78 3.40
CA CYS A 146 -8.97 -18.88 2.47
C CYS A 146 -9.78 -18.63 1.20
N HIS A 147 -9.41 -17.60 0.44
CA HIS A 147 -9.95 -17.35 -0.89
C HIS A 147 -9.57 -18.48 -1.86
N THR A 148 -10.48 -18.86 -2.73
CA THR A 148 -10.24 -19.90 -3.76
C THR A 148 -9.60 -19.32 -5.03
N GLU A 149 -9.60 -17.99 -5.16
CA GLU A 149 -8.98 -17.22 -6.24
C GLU A 149 -8.10 -16.11 -5.68
N TRP A 150 -7.54 -15.27 -6.55
CA TRP A 150 -6.64 -14.17 -6.17
C TRP A 150 -7.29 -13.24 -5.14
N VAL A 151 -6.54 -12.85 -4.13
CA VAL A 151 -6.99 -11.87 -3.14
C VAL A 151 -6.55 -10.49 -3.61
N SER A 152 -7.52 -9.69 -4.03
CA SER A 152 -7.26 -8.39 -4.68
C SER A 152 -7.17 -7.23 -3.71
N CYS A 153 -7.77 -7.34 -2.54
CA CYS A 153 -7.77 -6.27 -1.53
C CYS A 153 -7.78 -6.84 -0.12
N VAL A 154 -7.04 -6.20 0.77
CA VAL A 154 -7.05 -6.50 2.21
C VAL A 154 -6.95 -5.20 2.99
N ARG A 155 -7.72 -5.10 4.08
CA ARG A 155 -7.70 -3.93 4.99
C ARG A 155 -7.88 -4.37 6.42
N PHE A 156 -7.27 -3.63 7.35
CA PHE A 156 -7.66 -3.69 8.75
C PHE A 156 -8.93 -2.88 8.98
N SER A 157 -9.79 -3.36 9.89
CA SER A 157 -10.85 -2.52 10.45
C SER A 157 -10.24 -1.35 11.23
N PRO A 158 -10.83 -0.16 11.17
CA PRO A 158 -10.34 1.00 11.91
C PRO A 158 -10.52 0.90 13.44
N LEU A 159 -11.25 -0.12 13.94
CA LEU A 159 -11.48 -0.30 15.37
C LEU A 159 -10.25 -0.89 16.05
N PRO A 160 -9.56 -0.13 16.94
CA PRO A 160 -8.32 -0.60 17.53
C PRO A 160 -8.49 -1.70 18.58
N GLN A 161 -9.69 -1.83 19.18
CA GLN A 161 -9.94 -2.77 20.28
C GLN A 161 -10.21 -4.20 19.80
N THR A 162 -10.79 -4.37 18.63
CA THR A 162 -11.05 -5.67 17.99
C THR A 162 -10.69 -5.56 16.51
N PRO A 163 -9.40 -5.64 16.17
CA PRO A 163 -8.99 -5.48 14.76
C PRO A 163 -9.46 -6.67 13.94
N VAL A 164 -10.39 -6.40 13.05
CA VAL A 164 -10.90 -7.35 12.07
C VAL A 164 -10.12 -7.16 10.76
N ILE A 165 -9.83 -8.27 10.10
CA ILE A 165 -9.23 -8.30 8.78
C ILE A 165 -10.34 -8.52 7.76
N VAL A 166 -10.50 -7.57 6.84
CA VAL A 166 -11.44 -7.69 5.74
C VAL A 166 -10.68 -7.90 4.44
N SER A 167 -11.10 -8.87 3.66
CA SER A 167 -10.48 -9.18 2.36
C SER A 167 -11.51 -9.39 1.27
N ALA A 168 -11.13 -9.07 0.05
CA ALA A 168 -11.92 -9.30 -1.15
C ALA A 168 -11.09 -10.07 -2.19
N GLY A 169 -11.73 -11.04 -2.83
CA GLY A 169 -11.06 -11.91 -3.81
C GLY A 169 -11.82 -12.02 -5.12
N TRP A 170 -11.15 -12.57 -6.13
CA TRP A 170 -11.74 -12.87 -7.44
C TRP A 170 -12.68 -14.07 -7.40
N ASP A 171 -12.77 -14.75 -6.26
CA ASP A 171 -13.81 -15.74 -5.96
C ASP A 171 -15.19 -15.11 -5.69
N LYS A 172 -15.31 -13.79 -5.89
CA LYS A 172 -16.55 -13.00 -5.72
C LYS A 172 -17.00 -12.88 -4.26
N LEU A 173 -16.10 -13.12 -3.30
CA LEU A 173 -16.40 -13.08 -1.88
C LEU A 173 -15.67 -11.93 -1.18
N VAL A 174 -16.35 -11.37 -0.19
CA VAL A 174 -15.74 -10.59 0.89
C VAL A 174 -15.69 -11.48 2.12
N LYS A 175 -14.52 -11.57 2.74
CA LYS A 175 -14.30 -12.36 3.94
C LYS A 175 -13.88 -11.48 5.09
N VAL A 176 -14.37 -11.83 6.28
CA VAL A 176 -14.06 -11.15 7.54
C VAL A 176 -13.40 -12.17 8.46
N ASN A 177 -12.20 -11.86 8.93
CA ASN A 177 -11.45 -12.69 9.86
C ASN A 177 -11.20 -11.90 11.13
N GLU A 178 -11.53 -12.47 12.27
CA GLU A 178 -11.18 -11.93 13.57
C GLU A 178 -9.84 -12.51 14.01
N LYS A 179 -9.05 -11.68 14.68
CA LYS A 179 -7.86 -12.15 15.36
C LYS A 179 -8.29 -12.67 16.73
N LEU A 180 -8.17 -13.96 16.93
CA LEU A 180 -8.30 -14.59 18.24
C LEU A 180 -7.10 -14.27 19.14
#